data_9deeedb2857ad0edafb6aa885f3781ef
#
_entry.id   9deeedb2857ad0edafb6aa885f3781ef
#
_cell.length_a   1.000
_cell.length_b   1.000
_cell.length_c   1.000
_cell.angle_alpha   90.00
_cell.angle_beta   90.00
_cell.angle_gamma   90.00
#
_symmetry.space_group_name_H-M   'P 1'
#
loop_
_entity.id
_entity.type
_entity.pdbx_description
1 polymer ?
#
loop_
_entity_poly.entity_id
_entity_poly.type
_entity_poly.pdbx_seq_one_letter_code
_entity_poly.pdbx_strand_id
1 'polypeptide(L)'
;MLQNAFTLESLLETHDLPFVIINADLRIVAVNRAWELSFGVDRQQQVGRPCCADSGRCRHRQLFQSLEGYAGVHGGVGTVPPELSFNVRGFPLLDADGTLYLGETLAPISKPTGAYSGPTMIGQSAAFTRFKSTLLQAAVSQAPVMLLGETGTGKELAAEFVHRQSPRADADFVIVDCTILGEDLFESELFGHEKGAFTGAAVAKKGLFELANGGTLFLDEIGDLPLSQQPKLLRALESGQFRRVGGTTMLKSDVRIVCATHRNLADMVKAGRFREDLFYRLSVFPVDVPRLRDRKQDLPVLIDFFLEQLGGRDGRTYRLNQPALIKLLQYGWPGNIRELRNCLQLAAGLSQNGVVSEACVHFMQPLNQAAVVEATVAATPERKPCLNSLAELEADFINSLIVKYQGNRKLIAAEMNISERTLYRKLNRLNLN
;
A
#
# COMPACT_ATOMS: atom_id res chain seq x y z
N MET A 1 -2.79 22.45 19.19
CA MET A 1 -1.66 21.57 19.46
C MET A 1 -2.18 20.15 19.63
N LEU A 2 -2.13 19.35 18.58
CA LEU A 2 -2.49 17.93 18.63
C LEU A 2 -1.22 17.16 18.99
N GLN A 3 -0.95 17.02 20.30
CA GLN A 3 0.02 16.07 20.82
C GLN A 3 -0.68 14.71 20.99
N ASN A 4 -0.97 14.03 19.92
CA ASN A 4 -1.17 12.59 19.96
C ASN A 4 0.04 11.97 19.27
N ALA A 5 1.09 11.73 20.06
CA ALA A 5 2.19 10.91 19.64
C ALA A 5 1.66 9.50 19.36
N PHE A 6 1.64 9.10 18.10
CA PHE A 6 1.49 7.70 17.74
C PHE A 6 2.69 6.96 18.33
N THR A 7 2.43 6.04 19.23
CA THR A 7 3.48 5.16 19.71
C THR A 7 3.81 4.14 18.62
N LEU A 8 5.07 3.70 18.52
CA LEU A 8 5.47 2.62 17.62
C LEU A 8 4.61 1.35 17.81
N GLU A 9 4.15 1.10 19.01
CA GLU A 9 3.24 0.00 19.34
C GLU A 9 1.87 0.15 18.69
N SER A 10 1.30 1.37 18.63
CA SER A 10 0.01 1.59 17.96
C SER A 10 0.13 1.40 16.45
N LEU A 11 1.26 1.70 15.85
CA LEU A 11 1.53 1.48 14.42
C LEU A 11 1.63 -0.03 14.11
N LEU A 12 2.27 -0.81 14.98
CA LEU A 12 2.44 -2.25 14.81
C LEU A 12 1.12 -2.99 14.60
N GLU A 13 0.13 -2.68 15.44
CA GLU A 13 -1.15 -3.38 15.42
C GLU A 13 -2.09 -2.88 14.31
N THR A 14 -1.69 -1.88 13.53
CA THR A 14 -2.45 -1.43 12.34
C THR A 14 -2.28 -2.36 11.13
N HIS A 15 -1.28 -3.25 11.15
CA HIS A 15 -0.98 -4.17 10.05
C HIS A 15 -1.59 -5.55 10.31
N ASP A 16 -2.35 -6.06 9.35
CA ASP A 16 -2.91 -7.43 9.38
C ASP A 16 -1.88 -8.50 9.02
N LEU A 17 -0.81 -8.12 8.34
CA LEU A 17 0.33 -8.99 8.03
C LEU A 17 1.33 -8.99 9.17
N PRO A 18 2.11 -10.07 9.33
CA PRO A 18 3.29 -10.07 10.18
C PRO A 18 4.13 -8.83 9.94
N PHE A 19 4.34 -8.04 11.00
CA PHE A 19 5.05 -6.79 10.95
C PHE A 19 6.12 -6.74 12.03
N VAL A 20 7.32 -6.30 11.66
CA VAL A 20 8.48 -6.18 12.56
C VAL A 20 9.07 -4.78 12.48
N ILE A 21 9.53 -4.27 13.62
CA ILE A 21 10.32 -3.04 13.72
C ILE A 21 11.73 -3.40 14.11
N ILE A 22 12.70 -2.86 13.39
CA ILE A 22 14.14 -3.12 13.55
C ILE A 22 14.86 -1.78 13.77
N ASN A 23 15.80 -1.73 14.72
CA ASN A 23 16.61 -0.54 14.97
C ASN A 23 17.90 -0.51 14.11
N ALA A 24 18.66 0.59 14.20
CA ALA A 24 19.92 0.78 13.47
C ALA A 24 21.01 -0.25 13.83
N ASP A 25 20.93 -0.87 15.03
CA ASP A 25 21.81 -1.98 15.43
C ASP A 25 21.39 -3.32 14.84
N LEU A 26 20.42 -3.33 13.91
CA LEU A 26 19.86 -4.51 13.26
C LEU A 26 19.22 -5.50 14.25
N ARG A 27 18.65 -4.98 15.33
CA ARG A 27 17.91 -5.76 16.32
C ARG A 27 16.42 -5.51 16.23
N ILE A 28 15.65 -6.55 16.47
CA ILE A 28 14.19 -6.47 16.52
C ILE A 28 13.79 -5.70 17.77
N VAL A 29 13.04 -4.63 17.60
CA VAL A 29 12.50 -3.79 18.67
C VAL A 29 11.09 -4.26 19.05
N ALA A 30 10.28 -4.59 18.05
CA ALA A 30 8.92 -5.03 18.29
C ALA A 30 8.39 -5.86 17.10
N VAL A 31 7.42 -6.71 17.37
CA VAL A 31 6.63 -7.43 16.36
C VAL A 31 5.14 -7.35 16.72
N ASN A 32 4.25 -7.42 15.72
CA ASN A 32 2.81 -7.36 15.95
C ASN A 32 2.21 -8.74 16.29
N ARG A 33 0.92 -8.74 16.64
CA ARG A 33 0.18 -9.98 16.95
C ARG A 33 0.05 -10.90 15.74
N ALA A 34 -0.03 -10.36 14.51
CA ALA A 34 -0.04 -11.16 13.32
C ALA A 34 1.23 -12.01 13.15
N TRP A 35 2.36 -11.53 13.66
CA TRP A 35 3.61 -12.30 13.75
C TRP A 35 3.46 -13.55 14.63
N GLU A 36 2.92 -13.39 15.85
CA GLU A 36 2.69 -14.53 16.75
C GLU A 36 1.78 -15.58 16.13
N LEU A 37 0.67 -15.11 15.54
CA LEU A 37 -0.30 -16.00 14.91
C LEU A 37 0.24 -16.73 13.69
N SER A 38 1.09 -16.08 12.91
CA SER A 38 1.63 -16.65 11.66
C SER A 38 2.80 -17.60 11.89
N PHE A 39 3.60 -17.35 12.92
CA PHE A 39 4.85 -18.09 13.15
C PHE A 39 4.85 -18.91 14.43
N GLY A 40 3.81 -18.80 15.27
CA GLY A 40 3.70 -19.55 16.53
C GLY A 40 4.76 -19.19 17.56
N VAL A 41 5.31 -17.98 17.51
CA VAL A 41 6.45 -17.52 18.34
C VAL A 41 6.02 -16.34 19.18
N ASP A 42 6.25 -16.41 20.50
CA ASP A 42 5.95 -15.34 21.44
C ASP A 42 6.69 -14.03 21.08
N ARG A 43 5.97 -12.92 21.05
CA ARG A 43 6.47 -11.57 20.76
C ARG A 43 7.66 -11.19 21.64
N GLN A 44 7.55 -11.45 22.94
CA GLN A 44 8.59 -11.07 23.89
C GLN A 44 9.93 -11.79 23.63
N GLN A 45 9.88 -13.00 23.08
CA GLN A 45 11.07 -13.75 22.73
C GLN A 45 11.77 -13.24 21.47
N GLN A 46 11.11 -12.40 20.66
CA GLN A 46 11.71 -11.80 19.46
C GLN A 46 12.47 -10.51 19.76
N VAL A 47 12.05 -9.75 20.76
CA VAL A 47 12.66 -8.46 21.11
C VAL A 47 14.13 -8.64 21.50
N GLY A 48 14.97 -7.78 20.94
CA GLY A 48 16.43 -7.79 21.16
C GLY A 48 17.21 -8.79 20.31
N ARG A 49 16.55 -9.71 19.59
CA ARG A 49 17.23 -10.65 18.67
C ARG A 49 17.76 -9.93 17.44
N PRO A 50 18.85 -10.42 16.83
CA PRO A 50 19.32 -9.92 15.55
C PRO A 50 18.28 -10.22 14.45
N CYS A 51 18.09 -9.29 13.52
CA CYS A 51 17.14 -9.45 12.43
C CYS A 51 17.52 -10.56 11.42
N CYS A 52 18.82 -10.85 11.29
CA CYS A 52 19.35 -11.87 10.38
C CYS A 52 20.47 -12.66 11.07
N ALA A 53 20.62 -13.92 10.69
CA ALA A 53 21.72 -14.78 11.19
C ALA A 53 23.09 -14.33 10.67
N ASP A 54 23.16 -13.73 9.47
CA ASP A 54 24.38 -13.20 8.85
C ASP A 54 24.29 -11.67 8.72
N SER A 55 24.96 -10.96 9.63
CA SER A 55 24.97 -9.49 9.64
C SER A 55 25.72 -8.86 8.45
N GLY A 56 26.55 -9.62 7.73
CA GLY A 56 27.32 -9.11 6.60
C GLY A 56 26.50 -8.90 5.32
N ARG A 57 25.40 -9.65 5.14
CA ARG A 57 24.55 -9.64 3.96
C ARG A 57 23.10 -9.22 4.26
N CYS A 58 22.89 -8.51 5.35
CA CYS A 58 21.57 -8.14 5.80
C CYS A 58 20.96 -7.02 4.94
N ARG A 59 19.80 -7.27 4.28
CA ARG A 59 19.06 -6.28 3.50
C ARG A 59 18.66 -5.04 4.30
N HIS A 60 18.42 -5.23 5.60
CA HIS A 60 18.03 -4.15 6.51
C HIS A 60 19.13 -3.08 6.66
N ARG A 61 20.41 -3.48 6.59
CA ARG A 61 21.55 -2.55 6.64
C ARG A 61 21.54 -1.58 5.46
N GLN A 62 21.14 -2.04 4.28
CA GLN A 62 21.07 -1.20 3.09
C GLN A 62 20.04 -0.08 3.26
N LEU A 63 18.87 -0.37 3.85
CA LEU A 63 17.85 0.64 4.10
C LEU A 63 18.36 1.74 5.04
N PHE A 64 19.07 1.40 6.14
CA PHE A 64 19.65 2.40 7.05
C PHE A 64 20.74 3.25 6.38
N GLN A 65 21.35 2.77 5.29
CA GLN A 65 22.36 3.52 4.54
C GLN A 65 21.74 4.40 3.44
N SER A 66 20.72 3.92 2.73
CA SER A 66 20.10 4.61 1.59
C SER A 66 18.84 5.39 1.94
N LEU A 67 18.16 5.03 3.05
CA LEU A 67 16.83 5.51 3.46
C LEU A 67 15.73 5.19 2.43
N GLU A 68 16.02 4.33 1.46
CA GLU A 68 15.06 3.91 0.46
C GLU A 68 14.33 2.65 0.92
N GLY A 69 13.00 2.65 0.80
CA GLY A 69 12.18 1.46 1.02
C GLY A 69 12.52 0.36 0.03
N TYR A 70 12.32 -0.88 0.42
CA TYR A 70 12.49 -2.03 -0.48
C TYR A 70 11.27 -2.93 -0.45
N ALA A 71 11.07 -3.64 -1.55
CA ALA A 71 10.09 -4.71 -1.64
C ALA A 71 10.71 -5.89 -2.39
N GLY A 72 10.24 -7.10 -2.15
CA GLY A 72 10.70 -8.29 -2.85
C GLY A 72 10.53 -9.57 -2.06
N VAL A 73 11.00 -10.68 -2.64
CA VAL A 73 10.96 -12.00 -2.00
C VAL A 73 12.24 -12.22 -1.20
N HIS A 74 12.07 -12.43 0.09
CA HIS A 74 13.19 -12.63 1.02
C HIS A 74 12.87 -13.77 2.02
N GLY A 75 13.92 -14.33 2.62
CA GLY A 75 13.79 -15.28 3.71
C GLY A 75 13.28 -14.68 5.00
N GLY A 76 12.98 -15.51 5.97
CA GLY A 76 12.47 -15.11 7.28
C GLY A 76 13.42 -14.20 8.07
N VAL A 77 12.88 -13.55 9.11
CA VAL A 77 13.55 -12.60 10.00
C VAL A 77 13.50 -13.14 11.42
N GLY A 78 14.56 -12.90 12.20
CA GLY A 78 14.63 -13.34 13.60
C GLY A 78 14.64 -14.86 13.72
N THR A 79 13.61 -15.44 14.37
CA THR A 79 13.46 -16.90 14.52
C THR A 79 12.71 -17.59 13.40
N VAL A 80 12.18 -16.82 12.43
CA VAL A 80 11.49 -17.40 11.28
C VAL A 80 12.50 -18.11 10.39
N PRO A 81 12.26 -19.39 10.00
CA PRO A 81 13.21 -20.16 9.20
C PRO A 81 13.58 -19.44 7.89
N PRO A 82 14.88 -19.37 7.56
CA PRO A 82 15.35 -18.66 6.36
C PRO A 82 14.93 -19.35 5.05
N GLU A 83 14.50 -20.62 5.14
CA GLU A 83 14.01 -21.40 3.99
C GLU A 83 12.60 -20.97 3.55
N LEU A 84 11.85 -20.34 4.45
CA LEU A 84 10.54 -19.79 4.12
C LEU A 84 10.70 -18.48 3.35
N SER A 85 10.04 -18.37 2.21
CA SER A 85 10.05 -17.18 1.38
C SER A 85 8.82 -16.32 1.65
N PHE A 86 9.04 -15.01 1.75
CA PHE A 86 8.00 -14.01 2.01
C PHE A 86 8.09 -12.89 0.99
N ASN A 87 6.95 -12.37 0.56
CA ASN A 87 6.89 -11.03 -0.02
C ASN A 87 7.09 -10.02 1.10
N VAL A 88 8.18 -9.28 1.05
CA VAL A 88 8.59 -8.36 2.11
C VAL A 88 8.51 -6.93 1.60
N ARG A 89 8.06 -6.02 2.47
CA ARG A 89 8.14 -4.58 2.24
C ARG A 89 8.82 -3.95 3.44
N GLY A 90 9.96 -3.31 3.20
CA GLY A 90 10.69 -2.54 4.19
C GLY A 90 10.59 -1.05 3.90
N PHE A 91 10.34 -0.24 4.93
CA PHE A 91 10.24 1.21 4.84
C PHE A 91 10.80 1.89 6.08
N PRO A 92 11.36 3.10 5.94
CA PRO A 92 11.88 3.84 7.09
C PRO A 92 10.74 4.35 7.96
N LEU A 93 10.93 4.30 9.29
CA LEU A 93 10.06 4.84 10.32
C LEU A 93 10.84 5.81 11.18
N LEU A 94 10.24 6.95 11.51
CA LEU A 94 10.79 7.90 12.48
C LEU A 94 9.86 7.95 13.69
N ASP A 95 10.42 7.85 14.89
CA ASP A 95 9.68 8.10 16.11
C ASP A 95 9.56 9.62 16.42
N ALA A 96 8.89 9.94 17.52
CA ALA A 96 8.68 11.33 17.94
C ALA A 96 9.98 12.08 18.26
N ASP A 97 11.06 11.37 18.61
CA ASP A 97 12.37 11.92 18.94
C ASP A 97 13.29 11.98 17.70
N GLY A 98 12.80 11.58 16.53
CA GLY A 98 13.55 11.56 15.28
C GLY A 98 14.48 10.35 15.13
N THR A 99 14.33 9.34 15.97
CA THR A 99 15.12 8.09 15.86
C THR A 99 14.61 7.26 14.70
N LEU A 100 15.53 6.80 13.84
CA LEU A 100 15.23 6.02 12.65
C LEU A 100 15.11 4.53 12.98
N TYR A 101 14.01 3.94 12.55
CA TYR A 101 13.73 2.51 12.57
C TYR A 101 13.38 2.01 11.16
N LEU A 102 13.42 0.71 10.98
CA LEU A 102 12.90 0.03 9.82
C LEU A 102 11.61 -0.69 10.21
N GLY A 103 10.51 -0.39 9.51
CA GLY A 103 9.31 -1.23 9.50
C GLY A 103 9.37 -2.23 8.35
N GLU A 104 9.09 -3.50 8.61
CA GLU A 104 9.03 -4.53 7.58
C GLU A 104 7.76 -5.38 7.74
N THR A 105 6.97 -5.51 6.66
CA THR A 105 5.84 -6.44 6.56
C THR A 105 6.27 -7.70 5.83
N LEU A 106 5.79 -8.87 6.28
CA LEU A 106 6.05 -10.16 5.67
C LEU A 106 4.73 -10.80 5.23
N ALA A 107 4.50 -10.88 3.93
CA ALA A 107 3.40 -11.67 3.38
C ALA A 107 3.95 -13.07 3.00
N PRO A 108 3.49 -14.16 3.64
CA PRO A 108 3.98 -15.48 3.31
C PRO A 108 3.65 -15.81 1.85
N ILE A 109 4.62 -16.35 1.12
CA ILE A 109 4.40 -17.01 -0.16
C ILE A 109 3.95 -18.41 0.21
N SER A 110 2.65 -18.60 0.36
CA SER A 110 2.09 -19.76 1.03
C SER A 110 1.90 -20.94 0.11
N LYS A 111 2.33 -22.11 0.58
CA LYS A 111 1.53 -23.32 0.41
C LYS A 111 0.46 -23.30 1.50
N PRO A 112 -0.82 -23.45 1.20
CA PRO A 112 -1.87 -23.54 2.22
C PRO A 112 -1.82 -24.91 2.87
N THR A 113 -1.00 -25.09 3.89
CA THR A 113 -1.06 -26.26 4.78
C THR A 113 -1.73 -25.85 6.08
N GLY A 114 -3.03 -26.18 6.20
CA GLY A 114 -3.80 -26.19 7.45
C GLY A 114 -4.49 -24.87 7.78
N ALA A 115 -5.81 -24.91 7.83
CA ALA A 115 -6.77 -24.02 8.51
C ALA A 115 -6.37 -22.55 8.77
N TYR A 116 -5.83 -21.87 7.78
CA TYR A 116 -5.76 -20.42 7.75
C TYR A 116 -7.12 -19.95 7.24
N SER A 117 -7.95 -19.40 8.11
CA SER A 117 -9.11 -18.63 7.69
C SER A 117 -8.59 -17.34 7.05
N GLY A 118 -8.18 -17.43 5.78
CA GLY A 118 -7.78 -16.27 4.99
C GLY A 118 -8.88 -15.22 4.99
N PRO A 119 -8.55 -13.97 4.69
CA PRO A 119 -9.52 -12.88 4.73
C PRO A 119 -10.74 -13.21 3.87
N THR A 120 -11.90 -13.24 4.51
CA THR A 120 -13.16 -13.68 3.91
C THR A 120 -13.81 -12.49 3.22
N MET A 121 -14.23 -12.66 1.97
CA MET A 121 -15.06 -11.68 1.26
C MET A 121 -16.46 -11.65 1.88
N ILE A 122 -16.87 -10.48 2.40
CA ILE A 122 -18.12 -10.30 3.14
C ILE A 122 -19.08 -9.42 2.36
N GLY A 123 -20.36 -9.85 2.29
CA GLY A 123 -21.44 -9.12 1.65
C GLY A 123 -22.63 -10.04 1.37
N GLN A 124 -23.83 -9.43 1.26
CA GLN A 124 -25.10 -10.08 1.00
C GLN A 124 -25.90 -9.35 -0.08
N SER A 125 -25.49 -8.15 -0.48
CA SER A 125 -26.19 -7.36 -1.48
C SER A 125 -26.23 -8.08 -2.83
N ALA A 126 -27.23 -7.75 -3.65
CA ALA A 126 -27.35 -8.28 -5.00
C ALA A 126 -26.13 -7.92 -5.88
N ALA A 127 -25.52 -6.74 -5.66
CA ALA A 127 -24.30 -6.32 -6.35
C ALA A 127 -23.12 -7.22 -5.98
N PHE A 128 -22.96 -7.50 -4.68
CA PHE A 128 -21.88 -8.39 -4.18
C PHE A 128 -22.09 -9.84 -4.62
N THR A 129 -23.32 -10.34 -4.59
CA THR A 129 -23.63 -11.71 -5.04
C THR A 129 -23.33 -11.90 -6.51
N ARG A 130 -23.72 -10.95 -7.37
CA ARG A 130 -23.36 -10.96 -8.81
C ARG A 130 -21.84 -10.90 -9.01
N PHE A 131 -21.15 -10.02 -8.31
CA PHE A 131 -19.71 -9.92 -8.36
C PHE A 131 -19.04 -11.26 -7.98
N LYS A 132 -19.45 -11.87 -6.86
CA LYS A 132 -18.93 -13.18 -6.43
C LYS A 132 -19.19 -14.29 -7.45
N SER A 133 -20.36 -14.30 -8.08
CA SER A 133 -20.69 -15.24 -9.16
C SER A 133 -19.78 -15.06 -10.37
N THR A 134 -19.50 -13.83 -10.77
CA THR A 134 -18.56 -13.52 -11.86
C THR A 134 -17.13 -13.97 -11.53
N LEU A 135 -16.69 -13.78 -10.28
CA LEU A 135 -15.38 -14.28 -9.83
C LEU A 135 -15.28 -15.81 -9.88
N LEU A 136 -16.36 -16.53 -9.52
CA LEU A 136 -16.40 -17.99 -9.62
C LEU A 136 -16.27 -18.45 -11.08
N GLN A 137 -16.95 -17.78 -12.02
CA GLN A 137 -16.81 -18.06 -13.46
C GLN A 137 -15.37 -17.79 -13.93
N ALA A 138 -14.79 -16.66 -13.51
CA ALA A 138 -13.41 -16.31 -13.81
C ALA A 138 -12.43 -17.34 -13.22
N ALA A 139 -12.72 -17.89 -12.03
CA ALA A 139 -11.84 -18.84 -11.35
C ALA A 139 -11.64 -20.15 -12.10
N VAL A 140 -12.69 -20.67 -12.74
CA VAL A 140 -12.63 -21.91 -13.54
C VAL A 140 -11.83 -21.71 -14.83
N SER A 141 -11.83 -20.49 -15.39
CA SER A 141 -11.07 -20.17 -16.60
C SER A 141 -9.57 -20.07 -16.30
N GLN A 142 -8.73 -20.52 -17.24
CA GLN A 142 -7.26 -20.29 -17.19
C GLN A 142 -6.87 -18.94 -17.82
N ALA A 143 -7.82 -18.20 -18.36
CA ALA A 143 -7.57 -16.89 -18.97
C ALA A 143 -7.11 -15.86 -17.93
N PRO A 144 -6.36 -14.84 -18.34
CA PRO A 144 -6.06 -13.69 -17.50
C PRO A 144 -7.34 -13.01 -16.99
N VAL A 145 -7.36 -12.67 -15.71
CA VAL A 145 -8.49 -11.97 -15.05
C VAL A 145 -8.06 -10.56 -14.71
N MET A 146 -8.84 -9.58 -15.12
CA MET A 146 -8.58 -8.16 -14.83
C MET A 146 -9.64 -7.62 -13.86
N LEU A 147 -9.22 -7.26 -12.65
CA LEU A 147 -10.07 -6.66 -11.63
C LEU A 147 -10.03 -5.13 -11.73
N LEU A 148 -11.17 -4.56 -12.07
CA LEU A 148 -11.33 -3.10 -12.23
C LEU A 148 -12.11 -2.53 -11.03
N GLY A 149 -11.59 -1.50 -10.38
CA GLY A 149 -12.32 -0.89 -9.26
C GLY A 149 -11.50 0.14 -8.50
N GLU A 150 -12.21 1.01 -7.79
CA GLU A 150 -11.60 2.05 -6.97
C GLU A 150 -10.64 1.48 -5.92
N THR A 151 -9.73 2.32 -5.45
CA THR A 151 -8.83 1.97 -4.35
C THR A 151 -9.65 1.63 -3.10
N GLY A 152 -9.23 0.57 -2.38
CA GLY A 152 -9.88 0.15 -1.14
C GLY A 152 -11.16 -0.67 -1.29
N THR A 153 -11.53 -1.10 -2.50
CA THR A 153 -12.72 -1.95 -2.76
C THR A 153 -12.52 -3.43 -2.43
N GLY A 154 -11.26 -3.88 -2.23
CA GLY A 154 -10.92 -5.28 -1.93
C GLY A 154 -10.48 -6.09 -3.16
N LYS A 155 -9.83 -5.46 -4.15
CA LYS A 155 -9.30 -6.14 -5.35
C LYS A 155 -8.35 -7.29 -5.01
N GLU A 156 -7.48 -7.13 -4.01
CA GLU A 156 -6.56 -8.17 -3.54
C GLU A 156 -7.30 -9.41 -3.01
N LEU A 157 -8.35 -9.20 -2.19
CA LEU A 157 -9.21 -10.28 -1.71
C LEU A 157 -9.95 -11.00 -2.84
N ALA A 158 -10.36 -10.26 -3.86
CA ALA A 158 -11.00 -10.83 -5.05
C ALA A 158 -10.01 -11.68 -5.86
N ALA A 159 -8.75 -11.23 -6.00
CA ALA A 159 -7.70 -11.99 -6.67
C ALA A 159 -7.38 -13.30 -5.92
N GLU A 160 -7.24 -13.23 -4.60
CA GLU A 160 -7.04 -14.40 -3.75
C GLU A 160 -8.22 -15.36 -3.83
N PHE A 161 -9.45 -14.86 -3.85
CA PHE A 161 -10.65 -15.67 -4.04
C PHE A 161 -10.65 -16.40 -5.39
N VAL A 162 -10.31 -15.70 -6.50
CA VAL A 162 -10.17 -16.33 -7.83
C VAL A 162 -9.13 -17.43 -7.82
N HIS A 163 -7.97 -17.22 -7.19
CA HIS A 163 -6.94 -18.25 -7.06
C HIS A 163 -7.44 -19.46 -6.28
N ARG A 164 -8.02 -19.26 -5.08
CA ARG A 164 -8.50 -20.35 -4.22
C ARG A 164 -9.66 -21.17 -4.81
N GLN A 165 -10.46 -20.57 -5.69
CA GLN A 165 -11.55 -21.25 -6.39
C GLN A 165 -11.12 -21.83 -7.75
N SER A 166 -9.83 -21.80 -8.06
CA SER A 166 -9.27 -22.26 -9.32
C SER A 166 -8.68 -23.66 -9.23
N PRO A 167 -8.41 -24.31 -10.38
CA PRO A 167 -7.64 -25.58 -10.41
C PRO A 167 -6.21 -25.47 -9.87
N ARG A 168 -5.72 -24.25 -9.60
CA ARG A 168 -4.38 -23.98 -9.04
C ARG A 168 -4.45 -23.56 -7.56
N ALA A 169 -5.53 -23.85 -6.86
CA ALA A 169 -5.77 -23.43 -5.47
C ALA A 169 -4.68 -23.91 -4.48
N ASP A 170 -4.07 -25.06 -4.76
CA ASP A 170 -3.02 -25.66 -3.94
C ASP A 170 -1.60 -25.21 -4.34
N ALA A 171 -1.48 -24.41 -5.40
CA ALA A 171 -0.20 -23.88 -5.88
C ALA A 171 0.07 -22.48 -5.31
N ASP A 172 1.24 -21.92 -5.61
CA ASP A 172 1.67 -20.64 -5.08
C ASP A 172 0.83 -19.46 -5.63
N PHE A 173 0.42 -18.55 -4.73
CA PHE A 173 -0.17 -17.26 -5.05
C PHE A 173 0.86 -16.16 -4.79
N VAL A 174 1.43 -15.61 -5.85
CA VAL A 174 2.51 -14.63 -5.77
C VAL A 174 1.99 -13.25 -6.09
N ILE A 175 2.19 -12.29 -5.18
CA ILE A 175 1.72 -10.91 -5.31
C ILE A 175 2.86 -10.01 -5.79
N VAL A 176 2.58 -9.18 -6.79
CA VAL A 176 3.47 -8.14 -7.32
C VAL A 176 2.74 -6.79 -7.26
N ASP A 177 3.26 -5.85 -6.51
CA ASP A 177 2.77 -4.49 -6.53
C ASP A 177 3.59 -3.66 -7.53
N CYS A 178 2.92 -3.17 -8.57
CA CYS A 178 3.57 -2.41 -9.64
C CYS A 178 3.89 -0.96 -9.25
N THR A 179 3.45 -0.47 -8.08
CA THR A 179 3.65 0.93 -7.66
C THR A 179 4.99 1.18 -6.96
N ILE A 180 5.59 0.15 -6.36
CA ILE A 180 6.66 0.31 -5.36
C ILE A 180 8.05 0.26 -5.99
N LEU A 181 8.18 -0.32 -7.17
CA LEU A 181 9.48 -0.63 -7.76
C LEU A 181 9.84 0.40 -8.83
N GLY A 182 10.98 1.09 -8.66
CA GLY A 182 11.63 1.81 -9.75
C GLY A 182 11.89 0.89 -10.95
N GLU A 183 12.05 1.46 -12.15
CA GLU A 183 12.12 0.69 -13.41
C GLU A 183 13.14 -0.45 -13.39
N ASP A 184 14.33 -0.22 -12.87
CA ASP A 184 15.42 -1.21 -12.82
C ASP A 184 15.17 -2.32 -11.79
N LEU A 185 14.57 -1.96 -10.66
CA LEU A 185 14.24 -2.92 -9.59
C LEU A 185 13.06 -3.80 -9.97
N PHE A 186 12.08 -3.26 -10.71
CA PHE A 186 10.90 -4.03 -11.14
C PHE A 186 11.31 -5.24 -12.00
N GLU A 187 12.20 -5.05 -12.98
CA GLU A 187 12.67 -6.14 -13.83
C GLU A 187 13.39 -7.22 -13.03
N SER A 188 14.27 -6.79 -12.14
CA SER A 188 15.02 -7.69 -11.26
C SER A 188 14.12 -8.47 -10.28
N GLU A 189 13.07 -7.85 -9.75
CA GLU A 189 12.10 -8.54 -8.88
C GLU A 189 11.22 -9.49 -9.67
N LEU A 190 10.69 -9.05 -10.81
CA LEU A 190 9.75 -9.85 -11.59
C LEU A 190 10.44 -11.07 -12.27
N PHE A 191 11.60 -10.84 -12.91
CA PHE A 191 12.28 -11.88 -13.71
C PHE A 191 13.51 -12.46 -13.04
N GLY A 192 13.98 -11.87 -11.93
CA GLY A 192 15.21 -12.28 -11.26
C GLY A 192 16.48 -11.73 -11.92
N HIS A 193 17.62 -11.96 -11.30
CA HIS A 193 18.91 -11.54 -11.83
C HIS A 193 20.01 -12.58 -11.58
N GLU A 194 21.01 -12.57 -12.44
CA GLU A 194 22.24 -13.33 -12.25
C GLU A 194 23.25 -12.51 -11.44
N LYS A 195 24.21 -13.20 -10.82
CA LYS A 195 25.28 -12.54 -10.08
C LYS A 195 26.06 -11.60 -11.01
N GLY A 196 26.22 -10.33 -10.59
CA GLY A 196 26.94 -9.31 -11.36
C GLY A 196 26.10 -8.61 -12.44
N ALA A 197 24.79 -8.80 -12.48
CA ALA A 197 23.90 -8.18 -13.47
C ALA A 197 23.86 -6.65 -13.39
N PHE A 198 24.06 -6.10 -12.21
CA PHE A 198 24.14 -4.65 -11.94
C PHE A 198 24.95 -4.37 -10.67
N THR A 199 25.26 -3.10 -10.40
CA THR A 199 25.95 -2.68 -9.17
C THR A 199 25.09 -3.03 -7.94
N GLY A 200 25.53 -4.01 -7.14
CA GLY A 200 24.77 -4.54 -5.99
C GLY A 200 24.23 -5.98 -6.17
N ALA A 201 24.26 -6.55 -7.38
CA ALA A 201 23.87 -7.94 -7.63
C ALA A 201 24.96 -8.93 -7.16
N ALA A 202 25.19 -9.01 -5.85
CA ALA A 202 26.24 -9.87 -5.26
C ALA A 202 25.92 -11.38 -5.38
N VAL A 203 24.64 -11.76 -5.46
CA VAL A 203 24.14 -13.14 -5.55
C VAL A 203 23.06 -13.21 -6.61
N ALA A 204 22.91 -14.34 -7.28
CA ALA A 204 21.78 -14.58 -8.18
C ALA A 204 20.47 -14.68 -7.39
N LYS A 205 19.37 -14.12 -7.93
CA LYS A 205 18.04 -14.14 -7.30
C LYS A 205 17.00 -14.67 -8.30
N LYS A 206 16.13 -15.57 -7.83
CA LYS A 206 14.96 -15.98 -8.59
C LYS A 206 13.92 -14.87 -8.63
N GLY A 207 13.29 -14.68 -9.79
CA GLY A 207 12.21 -13.70 -9.96
C GLY A 207 10.85 -14.23 -9.53
N LEU A 208 9.90 -13.30 -9.32
CA LEU A 208 8.52 -13.62 -8.93
C LEU A 208 7.80 -14.48 -9.99
N PHE A 209 8.14 -14.27 -11.27
CA PHE A 209 7.59 -15.06 -12.37
C PHE A 209 8.07 -16.54 -12.32
N GLU A 210 9.29 -16.78 -11.86
CA GLU A 210 9.82 -18.12 -11.63
C GLU A 210 9.17 -18.77 -10.39
N LEU A 211 8.97 -18.00 -9.34
CA LEU A 211 8.33 -18.48 -8.09
C LEU A 211 6.85 -18.82 -8.28
N ALA A 212 6.15 -18.10 -9.17
CA ALA A 212 4.75 -18.36 -9.49
C ALA A 212 4.53 -19.54 -10.43
N ASN A 213 5.59 -20.29 -10.79
CA ASN A 213 5.48 -21.39 -11.74
C ASN A 213 4.51 -22.48 -11.27
N GLY A 214 3.53 -22.85 -12.10
CA GLY A 214 2.44 -23.76 -11.77
C GLY A 214 1.30 -23.10 -10.99
N GLY A 215 1.50 -21.87 -10.47
CA GLY A 215 0.59 -21.12 -9.62
C GLY A 215 -0.08 -19.94 -10.31
N THR A 216 -0.30 -18.89 -9.51
CA THR A 216 -0.95 -17.63 -9.93
C THR A 216 -0.08 -16.44 -9.56
N LEU A 217 0.15 -15.54 -10.51
CA LEU A 217 0.78 -14.25 -10.30
C LEU A 217 -0.31 -13.17 -10.26
N PHE A 218 -0.38 -12.45 -9.17
CA PHE A 218 -1.26 -11.31 -9.01
C PHE A 218 -0.47 -10.00 -9.17
N LEU A 219 -0.81 -9.24 -10.22
CA LEU A 219 -0.21 -7.93 -10.53
C LEU A 219 -1.14 -6.84 -10.00
N ASP A 220 -0.85 -6.29 -8.83
CA ASP A 220 -1.63 -5.19 -8.28
C ASP A 220 -1.20 -3.86 -8.90
N GLU A 221 -2.18 -3.01 -9.14
CA GLU A 221 -2.04 -1.69 -9.77
C GLU A 221 -1.23 -1.74 -11.10
N ILE A 222 -1.61 -2.65 -11.99
CA ILE A 222 -0.92 -2.85 -13.29
C ILE A 222 -0.87 -1.57 -14.15
N GLY A 223 -1.77 -0.61 -13.94
CA GLY A 223 -1.75 0.69 -14.58
C GLY A 223 -0.56 1.58 -14.20
N ASP A 224 0.17 1.22 -13.14
CA ASP A 224 1.39 1.92 -12.70
C ASP A 224 2.68 1.30 -13.27
N LEU A 225 2.55 0.19 -14.03
CA LEU A 225 3.69 -0.45 -14.66
C LEU A 225 4.39 0.49 -15.65
N PRO A 226 5.71 0.76 -15.48
CA PRO A 226 6.47 1.60 -16.39
C PRO A 226 6.37 1.14 -17.85
N LEU A 227 6.27 2.08 -18.79
CA LEU A 227 6.10 1.78 -20.21
C LEU A 227 7.25 0.92 -20.77
N SER A 228 8.48 1.12 -20.27
CA SER A 228 9.67 0.34 -20.61
C SER A 228 9.58 -1.15 -20.23
N GLN A 229 8.80 -1.48 -19.20
CA GLN A 229 8.65 -2.85 -18.69
C GLN A 229 7.47 -3.61 -19.33
N GLN A 230 6.52 -2.89 -19.92
CA GLN A 230 5.33 -3.50 -20.54
C GLN A 230 5.67 -4.48 -21.68
N PRO A 231 6.64 -4.22 -22.59
CA PRO A 231 7.02 -5.19 -23.62
C PRO A 231 7.62 -6.48 -23.07
N LYS A 232 8.36 -6.40 -21.95
CA LYS A 232 8.99 -7.57 -21.32
C LYS A 232 7.93 -8.46 -20.66
N LEU A 233 6.98 -7.84 -19.96
CA LEU A 233 5.82 -8.54 -19.40
C LEU A 233 5.00 -9.21 -20.52
N LEU A 234 4.70 -8.50 -21.61
CA LEU A 234 3.95 -9.05 -22.74
C LEU A 234 4.61 -10.33 -23.30
N ARG A 235 5.93 -10.28 -23.55
CA ARG A 235 6.67 -11.45 -24.04
C ARG A 235 6.55 -12.63 -23.09
N ALA A 236 6.68 -12.41 -21.78
CA ALA A 236 6.55 -13.45 -20.78
C ALA A 236 5.13 -14.04 -20.75
N LEU A 237 4.09 -13.21 -20.93
CA LEU A 237 2.68 -13.62 -20.96
C LEU A 237 2.31 -14.40 -22.24
N GLU A 238 2.95 -14.11 -23.36
CA GLU A 238 2.68 -14.78 -24.65
C GLU A 238 3.37 -16.12 -24.78
N SER A 239 4.67 -16.16 -24.47
CA SER A 239 5.52 -17.32 -24.69
C SER A 239 5.70 -18.20 -23.44
N GLY A 240 5.37 -17.69 -22.25
CA GLY A 240 5.74 -18.30 -20.98
C GLY A 240 7.26 -18.33 -20.74
N GLN A 241 8.04 -17.58 -21.55
CA GLN A 241 9.50 -17.59 -21.53
C GLN A 241 10.05 -16.22 -21.17
N PHE A 242 11.10 -16.21 -20.35
CA PHE A 242 11.78 -15.01 -19.93
C PHE A 242 13.26 -15.29 -19.64
N ARG A 243 14.04 -14.25 -19.37
CA ARG A 243 15.45 -14.35 -18.94
C ARG A 243 15.62 -13.55 -17.68
N ARG A 244 16.53 -13.98 -16.82
CA ARG A 244 16.99 -13.18 -15.70
C ARG A 244 17.81 -11.98 -16.21
N VAL A 245 17.77 -10.88 -15.47
CA VAL A 245 18.62 -9.71 -15.77
C VAL A 245 20.10 -10.12 -15.76
N GLY A 246 20.84 -9.77 -16.81
CA GLY A 246 22.24 -10.19 -17.00
C GLY A 246 22.41 -11.67 -17.40
N GLY A 247 21.34 -12.45 -17.50
CA GLY A 247 21.38 -13.86 -17.89
C GLY A 247 21.12 -14.08 -19.38
N THR A 248 21.71 -15.15 -19.94
CA THR A 248 21.48 -15.60 -21.32
C THR A 248 20.53 -16.80 -21.40
N THR A 249 20.34 -17.51 -20.29
CA THR A 249 19.52 -18.74 -20.23
C THR A 249 18.04 -18.39 -20.32
N MET A 250 17.32 -19.06 -21.24
CA MET A 250 15.86 -18.94 -21.36
C MET A 250 15.20 -19.83 -20.32
N LEU A 251 14.38 -19.23 -19.47
CA LEU A 251 13.55 -19.91 -18.48
C LEU A 251 12.11 -20.00 -18.99
N LYS A 252 11.38 -21.02 -18.55
CA LYS A 252 9.96 -21.21 -18.89
C LYS A 252 9.16 -21.36 -17.60
N SER A 253 8.04 -20.62 -17.52
CA SER A 253 7.06 -20.71 -16.43
C SER A 253 5.65 -20.80 -16.98
N ASP A 254 4.84 -21.67 -16.37
CA ASP A 254 3.41 -21.74 -16.58
C ASP A 254 2.70 -21.00 -15.45
N VAL A 255 2.31 -19.76 -15.70
CA VAL A 255 1.76 -18.86 -14.68
C VAL A 255 0.38 -18.40 -15.10
N ARG A 256 -0.61 -18.54 -14.21
CA ARG A 256 -1.91 -17.89 -14.36
C ARG A 256 -1.81 -16.43 -13.91
N ILE A 257 -2.39 -15.52 -14.69
CA ILE A 257 -2.36 -14.08 -14.38
C ILE A 257 -3.70 -13.62 -13.84
N VAL A 258 -3.64 -12.91 -12.72
CA VAL A 258 -4.71 -12.03 -12.23
C VAL A 258 -4.10 -10.64 -12.10
N CYS A 259 -4.74 -9.61 -12.61
CA CYS A 259 -4.26 -8.23 -12.46
C CYS A 259 -5.35 -7.33 -11.92
N ALA A 260 -4.96 -6.24 -11.26
CA ALA A 260 -5.89 -5.27 -10.71
C ALA A 260 -5.44 -3.84 -11.02
N THR A 261 -6.38 -2.93 -11.18
CA THR A 261 -6.11 -1.51 -11.30
C THR A 261 -7.34 -0.66 -10.94
N HIS A 262 -7.08 0.54 -10.44
CA HIS A 262 -8.09 1.58 -10.29
C HIS A 262 -8.12 2.53 -11.49
N ARG A 263 -7.14 2.45 -12.40
CA ARG A 263 -7.00 3.34 -13.55
C ARG A 263 -7.80 2.84 -14.74
N ASN A 264 -8.27 3.76 -15.58
CA ASN A 264 -8.85 3.43 -16.87
C ASN A 264 -7.73 3.13 -17.89
N LEU A 265 -7.42 1.85 -18.08
CA LEU A 265 -6.37 1.44 -19.00
C LEU A 265 -6.67 1.81 -20.46
N ALA A 266 -7.94 1.83 -20.89
CA ALA A 266 -8.31 2.22 -22.25
C ALA A 266 -7.95 3.70 -22.53
N ASP A 267 -8.15 4.59 -21.57
CA ASP A 267 -7.72 5.98 -21.67
C ASP A 267 -6.20 6.13 -21.62
N MET A 268 -5.53 5.27 -20.87
CA MET A 268 -4.06 5.22 -20.85
C MET A 268 -3.47 4.74 -22.17
N VAL A 269 -4.11 3.79 -22.86
CA VAL A 269 -3.72 3.35 -24.21
C VAL A 269 -3.83 4.50 -25.20
N LYS A 270 -4.97 5.22 -25.20
CA LYS A 270 -5.15 6.41 -26.06
C LYS A 270 -4.11 7.50 -25.79
N ALA A 271 -3.70 7.65 -24.53
CA ALA A 271 -2.68 8.61 -24.11
C ALA A 271 -1.24 8.12 -24.33
N GLY A 272 -1.01 6.94 -24.88
CA GLY A 272 0.32 6.35 -25.11
C GLY A 272 1.06 5.96 -23.83
N ARG A 273 0.37 5.86 -22.69
CA ARG A 273 0.93 5.48 -21.37
C ARG A 273 0.81 4.00 -21.04
N PHE A 274 0.03 3.27 -21.83
CA PHE A 274 -0.12 1.83 -21.74
C PHE A 274 -0.17 1.24 -23.14
N ARG A 275 0.48 0.10 -23.37
CA ARG A 275 0.50 -0.54 -24.68
C ARG A 275 -0.81 -1.24 -24.97
N GLU A 276 -1.30 -1.08 -26.18
CA GLU A 276 -2.55 -1.67 -26.65
C GLU A 276 -2.49 -3.21 -26.69
N ASP A 277 -1.35 -3.78 -27.12
CA ASP A 277 -1.13 -5.22 -27.20
C ASP A 277 -1.18 -5.88 -25.80
N LEU A 278 -0.54 -5.27 -24.80
CA LEU A 278 -0.59 -5.74 -23.42
C LEU A 278 -2.00 -5.60 -22.83
N PHE A 279 -2.71 -4.52 -23.12
CA PHE A 279 -4.09 -4.32 -22.67
C PHE A 279 -4.99 -5.46 -23.12
N TYR A 280 -5.01 -5.82 -24.41
CA TYR A 280 -5.82 -6.92 -24.92
C TYR A 280 -5.38 -8.28 -24.38
N ARG A 281 -4.10 -8.48 -24.10
CA ARG A 281 -3.60 -9.73 -23.51
C ARG A 281 -4.05 -9.92 -22.06
N LEU A 282 -4.19 -8.84 -21.29
CA LEU A 282 -4.61 -8.87 -19.87
C LEU A 282 -6.14 -8.80 -19.72
N SER A 283 -6.84 -8.09 -20.62
CA SER A 283 -8.29 -7.81 -20.53
C SER A 283 -9.15 -8.93 -21.15
N VAL A 284 -8.78 -10.20 -20.93
CA VAL A 284 -9.56 -11.34 -21.45
C VAL A 284 -10.81 -11.58 -20.61
N PHE A 285 -10.69 -11.50 -19.30
CA PHE A 285 -11.82 -11.64 -18.37
C PHE A 285 -11.89 -10.42 -17.44
N PRO A 286 -12.50 -9.30 -17.87
CA PRO A 286 -12.66 -8.13 -17.02
C PRO A 286 -13.77 -8.33 -15.99
N VAL A 287 -13.51 -7.93 -14.74
CA VAL A 287 -14.44 -8.00 -13.61
C VAL A 287 -14.45 -6.69 -12.87
N ASP A 288 -15.61 -6.05 -12.81
CA ASP A 288 -15.80 -4.83 -12.04
C ASP A 288 -16.03 -5.14 -10.56
N VAL A 289 -15.18 -4.58 -9.71
CA VAL A 289 -15.30 -4.70 -8.25
C VAL A 289 -16.24 -3.60 -7.75
N PRO A 290 -17.39 -3.94 -7.13
CA PRO A 290 -18.39 -2.95 -6.75
C PRO A 290 -17.85 -2.03 -5.65
N ARG A 291 -18.11 -0.73 -5.79
CA ARG A 291 -17.79 0.29 -4.79
C ARG A 291 -18.67 0.10 -3.56
N LEU A 292 -18.20 0.53 -2.39
CA LEU A 292 -18.97 0.37 -1.16
C LEU A 292 -20.31 1.14 -1.21
N ARG A 293 -20.32 2.30 -1.86
CA ARG A 293 -21.56 3.09 -2.07
C ARG A 293 -22.62 2.40 -2.93
N ASP A 294 -22.20 1.46 -3.82
CA ASP A 294 -23.10 0.70 -4.69
C ASP A 294 -23.64 -0.56 -4.00
N ARG A 295 -23.10 -0.89 -2.80
CA ARG A 295 -23.52 -2.03 -1.96
C ARG A 295 -23.71 -1.62 -0.49
N LYS A 296 -24.35 -0.47 -0.24
CA LYS A 296 -24.60 0.03 1.12
C LYS A 296 -25.36 -0.94 2.02
N GLN A 297 -26.12 -1.88 1.44
CA GLN A 297 -26.79 -2.96 2.16
C GLN A 297 -25.80 -3.87 2.89
N ASP A 298 -24.53 -3.93 2.48
CA ASP A 298 -23.50 -4.72 3.13
C ASP A 298 -22.83 -4.00 4.30
N LEU A 299 -23.05 -2.67 4.46
CA LEU A 299 -22.41 -1.87 5.51
C LEU A 299 -22.64 -2.45 6.93
N PRO A 300 -23.86 -2.82 7.35
CA PRO A 300 -24.07 -3.37 8.70
C PRO A 300 -23.21 -4.60 8.96
N VAL A 301 -23.20 -5.55 8.03
CA VAL A 301 -22.45 -6.81 8.17
C VAL A 301 -20.95 -6.56 8.17
N LEU A 302 -20.45 -5.62 7.34
CA LEU A 302 -19.05 -5.23 7.32
C LEU A 302 -18.63 -4.52 8.62
N ILE A 303 -19.50 -3.65 9.16
CA ILE A 303 -19.25 -2.96 10.43
C ILE A 303 -19.16 -3.99 11.57
N ASP A 304 -20.13 -4.89 11.69
CA ASP A 304 -20.14 -5.92 12.72
C ASP A 304 -18.88 -6.79 12.64
N PHE A 305 -18.51 -7.23 11.44
CA PHE A 305 -17.30 -8.01 11.21
C PHE A 305 -16.02 -7.27 11.66
N PHE A 306 -15.85 -6.00 11.28
CA PHE A 306 -14.66 -5.24 11.67
C PHE A 306 -14.63 -4.95 13.18
N LEU A 307 -15.77 -4.68 13.81
CA LEU A 307 -15.85 -4.49 15.25
C LEU A 307 -15.57 -5.77 16.03
N GLU A 308 -16.04 -6.93 15.54
CA GLU A 308 -15.69 -8.23 16.10
C GLU A 308 -14.19 -8.52 15.97
N GLN A 309 -13.61 -8.24 14.80
CA GLN A 309 -12.19 -8.44 14.57
C GLN A 309 -11.33 -7.54 15.49
N LEU A 310 -11.73 -6.27 15.67
CA LEU A 310 -11.09 -5.36 16.62
C LEU A 310 -11.27 -5.85 18.07
N GLY A 311 -12.46 -6.28 18.41
CA GLY A 311 -12.77 -6.83 19.75
C GLY A 311 -11.93 -8.04 20.10
N GLY A 312 -11.75 -8.96 19.16
CA GLY A 312 -10.90 -10.14 19.31
C GLY A 312 -9.41 -9.77 19.52
N ARG A 313 -8.94 -8.67 18.90
CA ARG A 313 -7.57 -8.16 19.08
C ARG A 313 -7.37 -7.50 20.44
N ASP A 314 -8.35 -6.68 20.86
CA ASP A 314 -8.22 -5.83 22.04
C ASP A 314 -8.68 -6.54 23.33
N GLY A 315 -9.25 -7.75 23.22
CA GLY A 315 -9.88 -8.46 24.34
C GLY A 315 -11.13 -7.74 24.88
N ARG A 316 -11.81 -6.93 24.03
CA ARG A 316 -12.98 -6.10 24.38
C ARG A 316 -14.11 -6.35 23.40
N THR A 317 -15.33 -6.06 23.81
CA THR A 317 -16.49 -6.10 22.92
C THR A 317 -16.86 -4.67 22.53
N TYR A 318 -16.88 -4.39 21.23
CA TYR A 318 -17.32 -3.09 20.69
C TYR A 318 -18.78 -3.17 20.26
N ARG A 319 -19.55 -2.13 20.59
CA ARG A 319 -20.95 -1.98 20.18
C ARG A 319 -21.16 -0.59 19.61
N LEU A 320 -21.84 -0.53 18.47
CA LEU A 320 -22.20 0.71 17.84
C LEU A 320 -23.56 1.20 18.38
N ASN A 321 -23.67 2.48 18.75
CA ASN A 321 -24.98 3.06 19.07
C ASN A 321 -25.72 3.43 17.77
N GLN A 322 -27.04 3.61 17.86
CA GLN A 322 -27.89 3.85 16.70
C GLN A 322 -27.55 5.16 15.95
N PRO A 323 -27.24 6.29 16.60
CA PRO A 323 -26.79 7.50 15.90
C PRO A 323 -25.51 7.32 15.12
N ALA A 324 -24.53 6.58 15.67
CA ALA A 324 -23.27 6.27 14.96
C ALA A 324 -23.52 5.39 13.73
N LEU A 325 -24.40 4.39 13.84
CA LEU A 325 -24.77 3.55 12.70
C LEU A 325 -25.41 4.37 11.58
N ILE A 326 -26.35 5.26 11.91
CA ILE A 326 -27.02 6.13 10.93
C ILE A 326 -25.98 7.01 10.21
N LYS A 327 -25.06 7.60 10.96
CA LYS A 327 -23.97 8.43 10.41
C LYS A 327 -23.09 7.65 9.43
N LEU A 328 -22.72 6.40 9.76
CA LEU A 328 -21.91 5.53 8.87
C LEU A 328 -22.70 5.14 7.61
N LEU A 329 -24.01 4.87 7.70
CA LEU A 329 -24.85 4.48 6.57
C LEU A 329 -25.10 5.64 5.60
N GLN A 330 -25.14 6.87 6.09
CA GLN A 330 -25.37 8.08 5.26
C GLN A 330 -24.12 8.46 4.46
N TYR A 331 -22.94 8.11 4.94
CA TYR A 331 -21.68 8.51 4.30
C TYR A 331 -21.43 7.82 2.95
N GLY A 332 -20.69 8.49 2.07
CA GLY A 332 -20.47 8.06 0.69
C GLY A 332 -19.31 7.09 0.48
N TRP A 333 -18.42 6.95 1.48
CA TRP A 333 -17.26 6.05 1.47
C TRP A 333 -16.36 6.18 0.23
N PRO A 334 -15.77 7.35 -0.07
CA PRO A 334 -14.89 7.52 -1.23
C PRO A 334 -13.65 6.62 -1.17
N GLY A 335 -13.13 6.30 0.02
CA GLY A 335 -12.04 5.34 0.23
C GLY A 335 -12.49 3.89 0.43
N ASN A 336 -13.77 3.60 0.17
CA ASN A 336 -14.37 2.27 0.19
C ASN A 336 -14.15 1.51 1.52
N ILE A 337 -13.86 0.21 1.47
CA ILE A 337 -13.69 -0.66 2.64
C ILE A 337 -12.46 -0.25 3.46
N ARG A 338 -11.40 0.23 2.81
CA ARG A 338 -10.18 0.69 3.50
C ARG A 338 -10.50 1.88 4.41
N GLU A 339 -11.27 2.84 3.93
CA GLU A 339 -11.72 3.99 4.72
C GLU A 339 -12.68 3.56 5.85
N LEU A 340 -13.65 2.69 5.57
CA LEU A 340 -14.56 2.14 6.58
C LEU A 340 -13.79 1.48 7.73
N ARG A 341 -12.84 0.61 7.41
CA ARG A 341 -12.00 -0.09 8.39
C ARG A 341 -11.20 0.90 9.24
N ASN A 342 -10.54 1.88 8.63
CA ASN A 342 -9.77 2.91 9.35
C ASN A 342 -10.67 3.78 10.24
N CYS A 343 -11.85 4.15 9.75
CA CYS A 343 -12.85 4.90 10.52
C CYS A 343 -13.31 4.12 11.76
N LEU A 344 -13.63 2.82 11.61
CA LEU A 344 -14.05 1.99 12.72
C LEU A 344 -12.93 1.72 13.72
N GLN A 345 -11.70 1.55 13.25
CA GLN A 345 -10.53 1.40 14.12
C GLN A 345 -10.29 2.65 14.97
N LEU A 346 -10.37 3.85 14.36
CA LEU A 346 -10.28 5.10 15.10
C LEU A 346 -11.45 5.25 16.08
N ALA A 347 -12.67 4.97 15.65
CA ALA A 347 -13.86 5.07 16.47
C ALA A 347 -13.84 4.11 17.67
N ALA A 348 -13.31 2.89 17.48
CA ALA A 348 -13.09 1.92 18.55
C ALA A 348 -12.07 2.43 19.58
N GLY A 349 -10.97 3.02 19.11
CA GLY A 349 -9.93 3.62 19.97
C GLY A 349 -10.44 4.82 20.80
N LEU A 350 -11.41 5.58 20.27
CA LEU A 350 -12.03 6.71 20.97
C LEU A 350 -13.24 6.30 21.82
N SER A 351 -13.68 5.05 21.75
CA SER A 351 -14.86 4.57 22.45
C SER A 351 -14.66 4.49 23.96
N GLN A 352 -15.68 4.82 24.73
CA GLN A 352 -15.71 4.62 26.17
C GLN A 352 -16.47 3.32 26.50
N ASN A 353 -15.84 2.45 27.28
CA ASN A 353 -16.39 1.16 27.69
C ASN A 353 -16.87 0.28 26.51
N GLY A 354 -16.20 0.37 25.36
CA GLY A 354 -16.58 -0.41 24.17
C GLY A 354 -17.82 0.08 23.43
N VAL A 355 -18.40 1.23 23.82
CA VAL A 355 -19.55 1.83 23.12
C VAL A 355 -19.05 2.90 22.14
N VAL A 356 -19.18 2.62 20.85
CA VAL A 356 -18.86 3.55 19.76
C VAL A 356 -20.06 4.47 19.55
N SER A 357 -19.93 5.71 19.99
CA SER A 357 -20.94 6.76 19.81
C SER A 357 -20.71 7.55 18.51
N GLU A 358 -21.70 8.37 18.15
CA GLU A 358 -21.61 9.28 16.98
C GLU A 358 -20.40 10.21 17.06
N ALA A 359 -20.05 10.68 18.26
CA ALA A 359 -18.90 11.54 18.50
C ALA A 359 -17.56 10.84 18.21
N CYS A 360 -17.49 9.51 18.29
CA CYS A 360 -16.29 8.73 17.98
C CYS A 360 -16.09 8.54 16.47
N VAL A 361 -17.15 8.71 15.66
CA VAL A 361 -17.10 8.48 14.20
C VAL A 361 -16.57 9.73 13.50
N HIS A 362 -15.36 9.65 12.98
CA HIS A 362 -14.70 10.70 12.20
C HIS A 362 -14.41 10.19 10.79
N PHE A 363 -14.89 10.92 9.78
CA PHE A 363 -14.56 10.65 8.39
C PHE A 363 -13.28 11.38 8.00
N MET A 364 -12.42 10.69 7.27
CA MET A 364 -11.27 11.35 6.66
C MET A 364 -11.78 12.26 5.54
N GLN A 365 -11.56 13.56 5.67
CA GLN A 365 -11.83 14.46 4.55
C GLN A 365 -10.83 14.15 3.44
N PRO A 366 -11.28 13.91 2.19
CA PRO A 366 -10.36 13.82 1.07
C PRO A 366 -9.59 15.14 0.96
N LEU A 367 -8.26 15.05 0.83
CA LEU A 367 -7.35 16.20 0.72
C LEU A 367 -7.69 17.19 -0.42
N ASN A 368 -8.71 16.91 -1.24
CA ASN A 368 -9.11 17.68 -2.42
C ASN A 368 -10.48 18.38 -2.33
N GLN A 369 -11.09 18.46 -1.16
CA GLN A 369 -12.21 19.40 -0.97
C GLN A 369 -11.74 20.60 -0.16
N ALA A 370 -11.01 21.50 -0.83
CA ALA A 370 -10.97 22.89 -0.42
C ALA A 370 -12.43 23.40 -0.35
N ALA A 371 -12.84 23.80 0.84
CA ALA A 371 -14.16 24.19 1.25
C ALA A 371 -14.88 25.06 0.21
N VAL A 372 -15.94 24.54 -0.38
CA VAL A 372 -17.06 25.37 -0.79
C VAL A 372 -17.93 25.56 0.45
N VAL A 373 -17.54 26.50 1.28
CA VAL A 373 -18.44 27.07 2.27
C VAL A 373 -19.37 27.99 1.48
N GLU A 374 -20.62 27.58 1.27
CA GLU A 374 -21.69 28.50 0.90
C GLU A 374 -21.88 29.52 2.01
N ALA A 375 -21.18 30.63 1.90
CA ALA A 375 -21.53 31.87 2.60
C ALA A 375 -22.45 32.67 1.70
N THR A 376 -23.72 32.74 2.08
CA THR A 376 -24.73 33.62 1.52
C THR A 376 -24.29 35.09 1.57
N VAL A 377 -24.18 35.67 0.39
CA VAL A 377 -24.43 37.06 -0.03
C VAL A 377 -23.71 38.22 0.68
N ALA A 378 -22.72 38.78 0.01
CA ALA A 378 -22.65 40.23 -0.32
C ALA A 378 -21.67 40.45 -1.47
N ALA A 379 -22.07 41.17 -2.48
CA ALA A 379 -21.44 41.35 -3.78
C ALA A 379 -20.10 42.09 -3.78
N THR A 380 -19.27 41.72 -4.82
CA THR A 380 -18.19 42.44 -5.53
C THR A 380 -16.75 42.18 -5.09
N PRO A 381 -15.75 42.16 -6.01
CA PRO A 381 -15.71 41.69 -7.40
C PRO A 381 -14.68 40.56 -7.64
N GLU A 382 -14.76 39.96 -8.79
CA GLU A 382 -13.94 38.91 -9.44
C GLU A 382 -12.45 38.80 -9.05
N ARG A 383 -12.05 37.62 -8.50
CA ARG A 383 -10.69 37.09 -8.61
C ARG A 383 -10.75 35.65 -9.13
N LYS A 384 -10.09 35.43 -10.27
CA LYS A 384 -9.87 34.13 -10.92
C LYS A 384 -9.13 33.18 -9.98
N PRO A 385 -9.43 31.85 -9.97
CA PRO A 385 -8.63 30.87 -9.26
C PRO A 385 -7.33 30.61 -10.01
N CYS A 386 -6.22 31.06 -9.45
CA CYS A 386 -4.87 30.68 -9.90
C CYS A 386 -4.42 29.44 -9.10
N LEU A 387 -3.99 28.39 -9.80
CA LEU A 387 -3.18 27.33 -9.24
C LEU A 387 -1.85 27.97 -8.78
N ASN A 388 -1.68 28.15 -7.48
CA ASN A 388 -0.45 28.70 -6.94
C ASN A 388 0.68 27.67 -7.14
N SER A 389 1.65 28.02 -7.96
CA SER A 389 2.89 27.25 -8.09
C SER A 389 3.68 27.30 -6.77
N LEU A 390 4.56 26.33 -6.54
CA LEU A 390 5.43 26.30 -5.36
C LEU A 390 6.19 27.64 -5.18
N ALA A 391 6.51 28.29 -6.30
CA ALA A 391 7.17 29.58 -6.32
C ALA A 391 6.29 30.73 -5.79
N GLU A 392 4.98 30.70 -6.01
CA GLU A 392 4.04 31.69 -5.50
C GLU A 392 3.82 31.53 -3.99
N LEU A 393 3.71 30.30 -3.49
CA LEU A 393 3.67 30.03 -2.06
C LEU A 393 4.95 30.48 -1.34
N GLU A 394 6.10 30.28 -1.97
CA GLU A 394 7.40 30.75 -1.47
C GLU A 394 7.45 32.28 -1.45
N ALA A 395 6.91 32.96 -2.47
CA ALA A 395 6.83 34.40 -2.55
C ALA A 395 5.91 34.99 -1.48
N ASP A 396 4.73 34.41 -1.27
CA ASP A 396 3.77 34.84 -0.24
C ASP A 396 4.36 34.66 1.18
N PHE A 397 5.06 33.58 1.43
CA PHE A 397 5.74 33.35 2.69
C PHE A 397 6.84 34.38 2.95
N ILE A 398 7.70 34.64 1.95
CA ILE A 398 8.75 35.66 2.06
C ILE A 398 8.15 37.06 2.26
N ASN A 399 7.07 37.40 1.56
CA ASN A 399 6.36 38.69 1.74
C ASN A 399 5.80 38.83 3.18
N SER A 400 5.25 37.77 3.73
CA SER A 400 4.76 37.78 5.12
C SER A 400 5.88 38.08 6.13
N LEU A 401 7.09 37.53 5.88
CA LEU A 401 8.25 37.78 6.71
C LEU A 401 8.83 39.21 6.52
N ILE A 402 8.77 39.75 5.31
CA ILE A 402 9.18 41.13 5.02
C ILE A 402 8.30 42.09 5.81
N VAL A 403 6.99 41.90 5.85
CA VAL A 403 6.05 42.68 6.64
C VAL A 403 6.31 42.51 8.14
N LYS A 404 6.47 41.26 8.61
CA LYS A 404 6.70 40.93 10.04
C LYS A 404 7.98 41.57 10.59
N TYR A 405 9.04 41.60 9.82
CA TYR A 405 10.36 42.11 10.23
C TYR A 405 10.74 43.44 9.61
N GLN A 406 9.73 44.18 9.05
CA GLN A 406 9.91 45.51 8.49
C GLN A 406 11.09 45.64 7.51
N GLY A 407 11.30 44.61 6.71
CA GLY A 407 12.38 44.57 5.72
C GLY A 407 13.78 44.23 6.25
N ASN A 408 13.92 43.85 7.55
CA ASN A 408 15.20 43.51 8.12
C ASN A 408 15.69 42.14 7.60
N ARG A 409 16.57 42.16 6.58
CA ARG A 409 17.04 40.98 5.86
C ARG A 409 17.79 39.98 6.74
N LYS A 410 18.49 40.43 7.79
CA LYS A 410 19.20 39.54 8.71
C LYS A 410 18.23 38.68 9.54
N LEU A 411 17.15 39.31 10.04
CA LEU A 411 16.13 38.58 10.81
C LEU A 411 15.31 37.63 9.94
N ILE A 412 14.99 38.05 8.70
CA ILE A 412 14.31 37.19 7.73
C ILE A 412 15.15 35.97 7.37
N ALA A 413 16.44 36.16 7.10
CA ALA A 413 17.36 35.07 6.78
C ALA A 413 17.52 34.09 7.96
N ALA A 414 17.58 34.60 9.18
CA ALA A 414 17.64 33.79 10.40
C ALA A 414 16.36 32.96 10.62
N GLU A 415 15.18 33.57 10.42
CA GLU A 415 13.88 32.87 10.56
C GLU A 415 13.70 31.78 9.50
N MET A 416 14.24 31.98 8.30
CA MET A 416 14.21 31.00 7.22
C MET A 416 15.35 29.96 7.32
N ASN A 417 16.24 30.08 8.27
CA ASN A 417 17.41 29.26 8.46
C ASN A 417 18.31 29.18 7.20
N ILE A 418 18.48 30.33 6.51
CA ILE A 418 19.31 30.48 5.30
C ILE A 418 20.30 31.65 5.43
N SER A 419 21.34 31.67 4.60
CA SER A 419 22.26 32.80 4.55
C SER A 419 21.61 34.04 3.90
N GLU A 420 22.03 35.25 4.30
CA GLU A 420 21.57 36.51 3.68
C GLU A 420 21.81 36.52 2.16
N ARG A 421 22.89 35.92 1.69
CA ARG A 421 23.20 35.75 0.27
C ARG A 421 22.18 34.87 -0.45
N THR A 422 21.72 33.81 0.23
CA THR A 422 20.67 32.93 -0.32
C THR A 422 19.32 33.62 -0.35
N LEU A 423 18.97 34.39 0.68
CA LEU A 423 17.77 35.21 0.72
C LEU A 423 17.77 36.25 -0.41
N TYR A 424 18.89 36.95 -0.64
CA TYR A 424 19.02 37.93 -1.72
C TYR A 424 18.80 37.29 -3.11
N ARG A 425 19.36 36.09 -3.35
CA ARG A 425 19.09 35.35 -4.60
C ARG A 425 17.62 34.98 -4.77
N LYS A 426 16.94 34.60 -3.68
CA LYS A 426 15.51 34.25 -3.71
C LYS A 426 14.65 35.49 -3.98
N LEU A 427 14.91 36.61 -3.30
CA LEU A 427 14.22 37.87 -3.53
C LEU A 427 14.35 38.33 -5.00
N ASN A 428 15.55 38.29 -5.58
CA ASN A 428 15.75 38.64 -6.98
C ASN A 428 15.04 37.67 -7.94
N ARG A 429 15.02 36.38 -7.65
CA ARG A 429 14.33 35.38 -8.48
C ARG A 429 12.80 35.55 -8.47
N LEU A 430 12.25 36.02 -7.35
CA LEU A 430 10.82 36.21 -7.15
C LEU A 430 10.36 37.65 -7.41
N ASN A 431 11.26 38.55 -7.87
CA ASN A 431 10.99 39.98 -8.07
C ASN A 431 10.41 40.72 -6.86
N LEU A 432 10.83 40.31 -5.65
CA LEU A 432 10.45 40.89 -4.37
C LEU A 432 11.57 41.80 -3.85
N ASN A 433 11.71 43.00 -4.37
CA ASN A 433 12.71 43.99 -3.91
C ASN A 433 12.13 44.99 -2.93
#